data_76caffff614a2a320ef060829b163028
#
_entry.id   76caffff614a2a320ef060829b163028
#
_cell.length_a   1.000
_cell.length_b   1.000
_cell.length_c   1.000
_cell.angle_alpha   90.00
_cell.angle_beta   90.00
_cell.angle_gamma   90.00
#
_symmetry.space_group_name_H-M   'P 1'
#
loop_
_entity.id
_entity.type
_entity.pdbx_description
1 polymer ?
#
loop_
_entity_poly.entity_id
_entity_poly.type
_entity_poly.pdbx_seq_one_letter_code
_entity_poly.pdbx_strand_id
1 'polypeptide(L)' 'MKASEIRDLNLEEMHRNVADLKEELFNLRFQHEIGQLENPQRMKLTKREIARLKTIIGEVTINQQENKE' A
#
# COMPACT_ATOMS: atom_id res chain seq x y z
N MET A 1 3.72 -1.31 -8.01
CA MET A 1 3.87 0.14 -8.28
C MET A 1 5.30 0.58 -8.09
N LYS A 2 5.76 1.45 -8.95
CA LYS A 2 7.06 2.09 -8.78
C LYS A 2 6.92 3.30 -7.87
N ALA A 3 7.99 3.63 -7.15
CA ALA A 3 7.95 4.78 -6.23
C ALA A 3 7.63 6.09 -6.94
N SER A 4 8.12 6.28 -8.16
CA SER A 4 7.83 7.48 -8.94
C SER A 4 6.35 7.61 -9.26
N GLU A 5 5.69 6.50 -9.56
CA GLU A 5 4.25 6.51 -9.84
C GLU A 5 3.45 6.88 -8.59
N ILE A 6 3.88 6.38 -7.44
CA ILE A 6 3.21 6.67 -6.17
C ILE A 6 3.34 8.16 -5.84
N ARG A 7 4.51 8.74 -6.07
CA ARG A 7 4.75 10.16 -5.78
C ARG A 7 3.94 11.10 -6.65
N ASP A 8 3.54 10.63 -7.84
CA ASP A 8 2.69 11.42 -8.73
C ASP A 8 1.22 11.43 -8.30
N LEU A 9 0.84 10.54 -7.39
CA LEU A 9 -0.51 10.50 -6.86
C LEU A 9 -0.71 11.57 -5.79
N ASN A 10 -1.93 12.10 -5.67
CA ASN A 10 -2.23 12.96 -4.55
C ASN A 10 -2.46 12.11 -3.28
N LEU A 11 -2.48 12.77 -2.14
CA LEU A 11 -2.56 12.08 -0.86
C LEU A 11 -3.84 11.25 -0.72
N GLU A 12 -4.93 11.78 -1.23
CA GLU A 12 -6.23 11.10 -1.18
C GLU A 12 -6.20 9.81 -1.99
N GLU A 13 -5.60 9.85 -3.18
CA GLU A 13 -5.45 8.65 -4.02
C GLU A 13 -4.53 7.62 -3.36
N MET A 14 -3.48 8.07 -2.69
CA MET A 14 -2.58 7.18 -1.97
C MET A 14 -3.32 6.42 -0.87
N HIS A 15 -4.14 7.14 -0.09
CA HIS A 15 -4.94 6.50 0.96
C HIS A 15 -5.94 5.51 0.39
N ARG A 16 -6.54 5.84 -0.74
CA ARG A 16 -7.48 4.93 -1.41
C ARG A 16 -6.77 3.66 -1.86
N ASN A 17 -5.58 3.81 -2.44
CA ASN A 17 -4.80 2.66 -2.89
C ASN A 17 -4.38 1.76 -1.72
N VAL A 18 -4.02 2.36 -0.59
CA VAL A 18 -3.70 1.58 0.61
C VAL A 18 -4.92 0.79 1.07
N ALA A 19 -6.09 1.41 1.09
CA ALA A 19 -7.32 0.73 1.49
C ALA A 19 -7.63 -0.44 0.57
N ASP A 20 -7.50 -0.24 -0.74
CA ASP A 20 -7.74 -1.30 -1.72
C ASP A 20 -6.75 -2.46 -1.54
N LEU A 21 -5.48 -2.16 -1.31
CA LEU A 21 -4.46 -3.17 -1.10
C LEU A 21 -4.67 -3.93 0.20
N LYS A 22 -5.12 -3.25 1.25
CA LYS A 22 -5.44 -3.91 2.52
C LYS A 22 -6.59 -4.90 2.35
N GLU A 23 -7.60 -4.52 1.58
CA GLU A 23 -8.72 -5.40 1.29
C GLU A 23 -8.24 -6.62 0.49
N GLU A 24 -7.41 -6.41 -0.51
CA GLU A 24 -6.82 -7.50 -1.28
C GLU A 24 -6.00 -8.43 -0.39
N LEU A 25 -5.18 -7.87 0.50
CA LEU A 25 -4.39 -8.67 1.43
C LEU A 25 -5.27 -9.49 2.36
N PHE A 26 -6.36 -8.90 2.85
CA PHE A 26 -7.31 -9.61 3.70
C PHE A 26 -7.91 -10.82 2.97
N ASN A 27 -8.31 -10.62 1.72
CA ASN A 27 -8.85 -11.70 0.92
C ASN A 27 -7.82 -12.80 0.65
N LEU A 28 -6.57 -12.41 0.39
CA LEU A 28 -5.48 -13.37 0.18
C LEU A 28 -5.19 -14.18 1.44
N ARG A 29 -5.23 -13.53 2.60
CA ARG A 29 -5.05 -14.22 3.88
C ARG A 29 -6.17 -15.24 4.13
N PHE A 30 -7.39 -14.84 3.82
CA PHE A 30 -8.53 -15.73 3.95
C PHE A 30 -8.36 -16.97 3.06
N GLN A 31 -7.97 -16.76 1.80
CA GLN A 31 -7.73 -17.85 0.86
C GLN A 31 -6.61 -18.77 1.36
N HIS A 32 -5.58 -18.17 1.93
CA HIS A 32 -4.46 -18.96 2.49
C HIS A 32 -4.93 -19.83 3.66
N GLU A 33 -5.74 -19.28 4.54
CA GLU A 33 -6.24 -20.01 5.72
C GLU A 33 -7.11 -21.19 5.34
N ILE A 34 -7.90 -21.08 4.28
CA ILE A 34 -8.74 -22.18 3.83
C ILE A 34 -8.05 -23.09 2.82
N GLY A 35 -6.74 -22.85 2.58
CA GLY A 35 -5.94 -23.73 1.73
C GLY A 35 -6.18 -23.56 0.24
N GLN A 36 -6.79 -22.46 -0.20
CA GLN A 36 -7.11 -22.22 -1.60
C GLN A 36 -6.20 -21.23 -2.31
N LEU A 37 -5.20 -20.70 -1.61
CA LEU A 37 -4.26 -19.76 -2.22
C LEU A 37 -3.22 -20.50 -3.03
N GLU A 38 -3.21 -20.27 -4.35
CA GLU A 38 -2.31 -20.94 -5.26
C GLU A 38 -0.90 -20.32 -5.28
N ASN A 39 -0.80 -19.01 -5.01
CA ASN A 39 0.48 -18.31 -5.08
C ASN A 39 0.70 -17.44 -3.84
N PRO A 40 1.41 -17.99 -2.82
CA PRO A 40 1.67 -17.22 -1.59
C PRO A 40 2.57 -16.01 -1.78
N GLN A 41 3.33 -15.94 -2.88
CA GLN A 41 4.16 -14.77 -3.16
C GLN A 41 3.34 -13.51 -3.37
N ARG A 42 2.10 -13.66 -3.84
CA ARG A 42 1.22 -12.53 -4.03
C ARG A 42 0.94 -11.79 -2.73
N MET A 43 0.84 -12.51 -1.63
CA MET A 43 0.69 -11.90 -0.32
C MET A 43 1.88 -11.03 0.04
N LYS A 44 3.08 -11.52 -0.23
CA LYS A 44 4.31 -10.78 0.05
C LYS A 44 4.40 -9.53 -0.80
N LEU A 45 4.05 -9.62 -2.07
CA LEU A 45 4.06 -8.46 -2.97
C LEU A 45 3.06 -7.40 -2.52
N THR A 46 1.86 -7.82 -2.14
CA THR A 46 0.83 -6.91 -1.66
C THR A 46 1.28 -6.20 -0.39
N LYS A 47 1.88 -6.93 0.55
CA LYS A 47 2.43 -6.34 1.77
C LYS A 47 3.50 -5.30 1.47
N ARG A 48 4.38 -5.59 0.50
CA ARG A 48 5.43 -4.65 0.09
C ARG A 48 4.84 -3.37 -0.50
N GLU A 49 3.81 -3.50 -1.33
CA GLU A 49 3.16 -2.34 -1.91
C GLU A 49 2.51 -1.47 -0.85
N ILE A 50 1.84 -2.09 0.12
CA ILE A 50 1.25 -1.36 1.24
C ILE A 50 2.32 -0.61 2.02
N ALA A 51 3.42 -1.29 2.35
CA ALA A 51 4.53 -0.69 3.09
C ALA A 51 5.13 0.48 2.33
N ARG A 52 5.32 0.33 1.02
CA ARG A 52 5.86 1.39 0.18
C ARG A 52 4.95 2.61 0.14
N LEU A 53 3.66 2.39 -0.05
CA LEU A 53 2.69 3.47 -0.04
C LEU A 53 2.66 4.20 1.29
N LYS A 54 2.66 3.46 2.40
CA LYS A 54 2.67 4.07 3.73
C LYS A 54 3.91 4.92 3.97
N THR A 55 5.06 4.43 3.51
CA THR A 55 6.32 5.15 3.64
C THR A 55 6.26 6.48 2.89
N ILE A 56 5.76 6.45 1.65
CA ILE A 56 5.66 7.66 0.82
C ILE A 56 4.61 8.62 1.38
N ILE A 57 3.49 8.11 1.88
CA ILE A 57 2.50 8.96 2.55
C ILE A 57 3.13 9.67 3.74
N GLY A 58 3.94 8.95 4.52
CA GLY A 58 4.65 9.54 5.64
C GLY A 58 5.60 10.64 5.21
N GLU A 59 6.37 10.41 4.13
CA GLU A 59 7.28 11.42 3.59
C GLU A 59 6.53 12.68 3.14
N VAL A 60 5.44 12.50 2.41
CA VAL A 60 4.64 13.64 1.91
C VAL A 60 4.04 14.42 3.09
N THR A 61 3.52 13.70 4.09
CA THR A 61 2.94 14.33 5.27
C THR A 61 3.99 15.14 6.05
N ILE A 62 5.17 14.58 6.23
CA ILE A 62 6.27 15.27 6.91
C ILE A 62 6.69 16.52 6.12
N ASN A 63 6.83 16.40 4.81
CA ASN A 63 7.21 17.54 3.96
C ASN A 63 6.16 18.65 4.03
N GLN A 64 4.87 18.29 4.05
CA GLN A 64 3.81 19.27 4.18
C GLN A 64 3.84 19.98 5.53
N GLN A 65 4.16 19.25 6.60
CA GLN A 65 4.31 19.84 7.93
C GLN A 65 5.50 20.79 8.00
N GLU A 66 6.60 20.42 7.37
CA GLU A 66 7.79 21.29 7.32
C GLU A 66 7.48 22.58 6.55
N ASN A 67 6.70 22.48 5.49
CA ASN A 67 6.36 23.65 4.67
C ASN A 67 5.43 24.62 5.36
N LYS A 68 4.80 24.23 6.45
CA LYS A 68 3.89 25.11 7.21
C LYS A 68 4.64 26.07 8.13
N GLU A 69 5.91 25.85 8.32
CA GLU A 69 6.72 26.75 9.10
C GLU A 69 7.23 27.90 8.24
#